data_f3ce57281138c3fb6795f7fd1382d97a
#
_entry.id   f3ce57281138c3fb6795f7fd1382d97a
#
_cell.length_a   1.000
_cell.length_b   1.000
_cell.length_c   1.000
_cell.angle_alpha   90.00
_cell.angle_beta   90.00
_cell.angle_gamma   90.00
#
_symmetry.space_group_name_H-M   'P 1'
#
loop_
_entity.id
_entity.type
_entity.pdbx_description
1 polymer ?
#
loop_
_entity_poly.entity_id
_entity_poly.type
_entity_poly.pdbx_seq_one_letter_code
_entity_poly.pdbx_strand_id
1 'polypeptide(L)'
;MSANDTAQQSPRHQSLLGEADGGFAIARFVRVTPQKARRVVDLVRGKKADEAVNTLRFAPQVAAVPVLKAVESAIANAVEGARRSSERLDRADLVVSEIFVDEGPTLKRFRPRAQGRAGRILKRTSHITVVVSVPESAARKGGTR
;
A
#
# COMPACT_ATOMS: atom_id res chain seq x y z
N MET A 1 3.30 11.89 29.75
CA MET A 1 2.57 11.11 28.79
C MET A 1 2.44 11.82 27.48
N SER A 2 3.00 11.54 26.68
CA SER A 2 3.73 11.66 25.43
C SER A 2 2.93 12.31 24.32
N ALA A 3 3.16 13.61 24.18
CA ALA A 3 2.70 14.44 23.08
C ALA A 3 3.56 14.24 21.79
N ASN A 4 4.11 13.06 21.55
CA ASN A 4 5.12 12.86 20.52
C ASN A 4 4.70 11.98 19.33
N ASP A 5 3.47 11.51 19.26
CA ASP A 5 3.04 10.67 18.13
C ASP A 5 2.37 11.42 16.97
N THR A 6 2.16 12.74 17.11
CA THR A 6 1.58 13.54 16.03
C THR A 6 2.62 14.11 15.07
N ALA A 7 3.88 13.95 15.37
CA ALA A 7 4.95 14.61 14.65
C ALA A 7 5.72 13.61 13.79
N GLN A 8 5.20 13.21 12.66
CA GLN A 8 6.02 12.85 11.51
C GLN A 8 5.20 12.32 10.31
N GLN A 9 4.05 12.86 10.11
CA GLN A 9 3.47 12.78 8.78
C GLN A 9 4.19 13.84 7.94
N SER A 10 5.13 13.41 7.12
CA SER A 10 5.78 14.31 6.18
C SER A 10 4.74 14.95 5.26
N PRO A 11 4.98 16.18 4.74
CA PRO A 11 4.04 16.88 3.85
C PRO A 11 3.55 16.03 2.68
N ARG A 12 4.35 15.06 2.24
CA ARG A 12 3.97 14.08 1.22
C ARG A 12 2.84 13.14 1.65
N HIS A 13 2.75 12.83 2.92
CA HIS A 13 1.70 11.94 3.43
C HIS A 13 0.34 12.64 3.52
N GLN A 14 0.33 13.92 3.84
CA GLN A 14 -0.90 14.71 3.86
C GLN A 14 -1.47 14.94 2.46
N SER A 15 -0.61 15.04 1.44
CA SER A 15 -1.05 15.16 0.05
C SER A 15 -1.61 13.86 -0.54
N LEU A 16 -1.30 12.69 0.04
CA LEU A 16 -1.80 11.40 -0.44
C LEU A 16 -3.25 11.13 -0.05
N LEU A 17 -3.70 11.66 1.07
CA LEU A 17 -5.09 11.47 1.53
C LEU A 17 -6.04 12.53 0.97
N GLY A 18 -5.50 13.72 0.60
CA GLY A 18 -6.37 14.84 0.23
C GLY A 18 -7.33 15.20 1.36
N GLU A 19 -8.56 15.59 1.01
CA GLU A 19 -9.65 15.81 1.97
C GLU A 19 -10.53 14.57 2.19
N ALA A 20 -10.14 13.40 1.62
CA ALA A 20 -10.95 12.19 1.70
C ALA A 20 -10.68 11.42 2.99
N ASP A 21 -11.74 10.96 3.64
CA ASP A 21 -11.66 10.04 4.76
C ASP A 21 -11.04 8.73 4.31
N GLY A 22 -9.91 8.37 4.91
CA GLY A 22 -9.21 7.17 4.49
C GLY A 22 -7.95 6.90 5.29
N GLY A 23 -7.16 5.98 4.79
CA GLY A 23 -5.89 5.60 5.38
C GLY A 23 -4.86 5.26 4.30
N PHE A 24 -3.62 5.31 4.67
CA PHE A 24 -2.54 4.88 3.80
C PHE A 24 -1.53 4.02 4.53
N ALA A 25 -0.78 3.25 3.77
CA ALA A 25 0.36 2.50 4.27
C ALA A 25 1.47 2.46 3.22
N ILE A 26 2.70 2.50 3.68
CA ILE A 26 3.88 2.41 2.85
C ILE A 26 4.75 1.26 3.34
N ALA A 27 4.95 0.26 2.48
CA ALA A 27 5.90 -0.82 2.71
C ALA A 27 7.21 -0.47 1.99
N ARG A 28 8.25 -0.15 2.75
CA ARG A 28 9.55 0.23 2.20
C ARG A 28 10.50 -0.97 2.15
N PHE A 29 11.43 -0.93 1.21
CA PHE A 29 12.51 -1.92 1.05
C PHE A 29 12.01 -3.35 0.90
N VAL A 30 10.90 -3.53 0.20
CA VAL A 30 10.36 -4.86 -0.08
C VAL A 30 11.26 -5.57 -1.09
N ARG A 31 11.64 -6.81 -0.77
CA ARG A 31 12.56 -7.63 -1.60
C ARG A 31 11.85 -8.26 -2.79
N VAL A 32 11.21 -7.43 -3.58
CA VAL A 32 10.52 -7.79 -4.81
C VAL A 32 10.90 -6.78 -5.89
N THR A 33 11.03 -7.23 -7.12
CA THR A 33 11.29 -6.31 -8.23
C THR A 33 10.05 -5.44 -8.48
N PRO A 34 10.22 -4.13 -8.74
CA PRO A 34 9.09 -3.23 -8.98
C PRO A 34 8.15 -3.71 -10.08
N GLN A 35 8.69 -4.26 -11.15
CA GLN A 35 7.90 -4.77 -12.28
C GLN A 35 6.96 -5.92 -11.89
N LYS A 36 7.44 -6.85 -11.06
CA LYS A 36 6.62 -7.96 -10.57
C LYS A 36 5.56 -7.48 -9.58
N ALA A 37 5.91 -6.54 -8.72
CA ALA A 37 4.97 -5.93 -7.79
C ALA A 37 3.87 -5.14 -8.53
N ARG A 38 4.19 -4.39 -9.57
CA ARG A 38 3.22 -3.62 -10.37
C ARG A 38 2.16 -4.51 -11.01
N ARG A 39 2.50 -5.69 -11.48
CA ARG A 39 1.53 -6.66 -12.03
C ARG A 39 0.48 -7.09 -11.01
N VAL A 40 0.89 -7.25 -9.75
CA VAL A 40 -0.03 -7.62 -8.67
C VAL A 40 -0.86 -6.43 -8.23
N VAL A 41 -0.25 -5.26 -8.14
CA VAL A 41 -0.91 -4.00 -7.77
C VAL A 41 -2.02 -3.63 -8.75
N ASP A 42 -1.81 -3.85 -10.04
CA ASP A 42 -2.81 -3.58 -11.09
C ASP A 42 -4.08 -4.44 -10.95
N LEU A 43 -3.99 -5.60 -10.31
CA LEU A 43 -5.15 -6.48 -10.05
C LEU A 43 -6.12 -5.92 -9.00
N VAL A 44 -5.64 -5.04 -8.13
CA VAL A 44 -6.42 -4.57 -6.96
C VAL A 44 -6.74 -3.07 -6.99
N ARG A 45 -6.16 -2.34 -7.93
CA ARG A 45 -6.44 -0.92 -8.08
C ARG A 45 -7.92 -0.67 -8.37
N GLY A 46 -8.54 0.23 -7.60
CA GLY A 46 -9.95 0.61 -7.75
C GLY A 46 -10.96 -0.41 -7.21
N LYS A 47 -10.52 -1.52 -6.61
CA LYS A 47 -11.39 -2.51 -6.00
C LYS A 47 -11.78 -2.13 -4.57
N LYS A 48 -12.91 -2.67 -4.11
CA LYS A 48 -13.29 -2.61 -2.70
C LYS A 48 -12.23 -3.29 -1.83
N ALA A 49 -12.03 -2.79 -0.62
CA ALA A 49 -10.99 -3.28 0.28
C ALA A 49 -11.06 -4.79 0.53
N ASP A 50 -12.27 -5.32 0.78
CA ASP A 50 -12.46 -6.74 1.01
C ASP A 50 -12.21 -7.59 -0.23
N GLU A 51 -12.65 -7.11 -1.40
CA GLU A 51 -12.39 -7.78 -2.67
C GLU A 51 -10.90 -7.79 -3.01
N ALA A 52 -10.20 -6.68 -2.76
CA ALA A 52 -8.76 -6.58 -2.96
C ALA A 52 -8.00 -7.58 -2.07
N VAL A 53 -8.35 -7.67 -0.80
CA VAL A 53 -7.76 -8.64 0.14
C VAL A 53 -7.99 -10.06 -0.33
N ASN A 54 -9.22 -10.41 -0.73
CA ASN A 54 -9.54 -11.74 -1.24
C ASN A 54 -8.77 -12.06 -2.53
N THR A 55 -8.73 -11.13 -3.47
CA THR A 55 -7.95 -11.29 -4.71
C THR A 55 -6.47 -11.58 -4.41
N LEU A 56 -5.87 -10.85 -3.47
CA LEU A 56 -4.46 -11.00 -3.11
C LEU A 56 -4.18 -12.31 -2.35
N ARG A 57 -5.10 -12.78 -1.52
CA ARG A 57 -4.94 -14.05 -0.80
C ARG A 57 -4.86 -15.25 -1.72
N PHE A 58 -5.60 -15.22 -2.82
CA PHE A 58 -5.62 -16.30 -3.81
C PHE A 58 -4.65 -16.09 -4.98
N ALA A 59 -3.94 -14.98 -5.01
CA ALA A 59 -2.96 -14.68 -6.04
C ALA A 59 -1.71 -15.58 -5.90
N PRO A 60 -1.31 -16.29 -6.94
CA PRO A 60 -0.16 -17.22 -6.89
C PRO A 60 1.20 -16.52 -6.87
N GLN A 61 1.23 -15.20 -7.11
CA GLN A 61 2.48 -14.43 -7.20
C GLN A 61 3.08 -14.19 -5.82
N VAL A 62 4.38 -14.41 -5.68
CA VAL A 62 5.12 -14.12 -4.43
C VAL A 62 4.99 -12.65 -4.00
N ALA A 63 4.86 -11.74 -4.97
CA ALA A 63 4.66 -10.32 -4.71
C ALA A 63 3.30 -10.01 -4.05
N ALA A 64 2.33 -10.92 -4.10
CA ALA A 64 1.02 -10.72 -3.48
C ALA A 64 1.09 -10.62 -1.96
N VAL A 65 1.99 -11.35 -1.31
CA VAL A 65 2.12 -11.36 0.15
C VAL A 65 2.48 -9.98 0.72
N PRO A 66 3.55 -9.31 0.27
CA PRO A 66 3.86 -7.96 0.78
C PRO A 66 2.81 -6.92 0.38
N VAL A 67 2.20 -7.04 -0.79
CA VAL A 67 1.10 -6.14 -1.21
C VAL A 67 -0.12 -6.34 -0.31
N LEU A 68 -0.49 -7.58 0.00
CA LEU A 68 -1.58 -7.89 0.92
C LEU A 68 -1.37 -7.25 2.30
N LYS A 69 -0.18 -7.40 2.87
CA LYS A 69 0.15 -6.79 4.17
C LYS A 69 0.05 -5.26 4.13
N ALA A 70 0.48 -4.63 3.03
CA ALA A 70 0.38 -3.19 2.86
C ALA A 70 -1.09 -2.73 2.76
N VAL A 71 -1.94 -3.47 2.04
CA VAL A 71 -3.37 -3.19 1.92
C VAL A 71 -4.08 -3.37 3.27
N GLU A 72 -3.83 -4.46 3.97
CA GLU A 72 -4.40 -4.69 5.31
C GLU A 72 -3.99 -3.61 6.31
N SER A 73 -2.72 -3.16 6.26
CA SER A 73 -2.23 -2.05 7.08
C SER A 73 -2.93 -0.73 6.75
N ALA A 74 -3.12 -0.41 5.47
CA ALA A 74 -3.83 0.80 5.06
C ALA A 74 -5.29 0.81 5.53
N ILE A 75 -5.98 -0.33 5.41
CA ILE A 75 -7.35 -0.50 5.90
C ILE A 75 -7.40 -0.31 7.42
N ALA A 76 -6.50 -0.94 8.17
CA ALA A 76 -6.44 -0.79 9.62
C ALA A 76 -6.19 0.67 10.04
N ASN A 77 -5.29 1.36 9.35
CA ASN A 77 -5.00 2.78 9.59
C ASN A 77 -6.22 3.67 9.31
N ALA A 78 -7.00 3.38 8.25
CA ALA A 78 -8.23 4.10 7.94
C ALA A 78 -9.28 3.94 9.05
N VAL A 79 -9.54 2.71 9.47
CA VAL A 79 -10.52 2.39 10.52
C VAL A 79 -10.10 2.99 11.86
N GLU A 80 -8.82 2.91 12.21
CA GLU A 80 -8.31 3.49 13.46
C GLU A 80 -8.30 5.03 13.43
N GLY A 81 -8.01 5.63 12.27
CA GLY A 81 -8.11 7.08 12.05
C GLY A 81 -9.54 7.58 12.27
N ALA A 82 -10.52 6.96 11.65
CA ALA A 82 -11.93 7.27 11.81
C ALA A 82 -12.42 7.11 13.26
N ARG A 83 -11.96 6.06 13.93
CA ARG A 83 -12.26 5.84 15.35
C ARG A 83 -11.76 6.97 16.25
N ARG A 84 -10.57 7.52 15.96
CA ARG A 84 -10.01 8.66 16.70
C ARG A 84 -10.81 9.95 16.46
N SER A 85 -11.36 10.12 15.27
CA SER A 85 -12.23 11.24 14.91
C SER A 85 -13.68 11.07 15.37
N SER A 86 -14.00 9.97 16.08
CA SER A 86 -15.35 9.61 16.48
C SER A 86 -16.32 9.38 15.30
N GLU A 87 -15.77 9.08 14.14
CA GLU A 87 -16.52 8.72 12.94
C GLU A 87 -16.66 7.21 12.83
N ARG A 88 -17.80 6.78 12.29
CA ARG A 88 -18.03 5.38 11.99
C ARG A 88 -17.59 5.10 10.56
N LEU A 89 -16.55 4.33 10.41
CA LEU A 89 -16.07 3.88 9.12
C LEU A 89 -16.05 2.35 9.09
N ASP A 90 -16.86 1.78 8.23
CA ASP A 90 -16.89 0.35 8.03
C ASP A 90 -15.89 -0.05 6.94
N ARG A 91 -15.20 -1.15 7.15
CA ARG A 91 -14.23 -1.70 6.20
C ARG A 91 -14.85 -1.95 4.82
N ALA A 92 -16.14 -2.31 4.78
CA ALA A 92 -16.87 -2.59 3.55
C ALA A 92 -17.05 -1.35 2.64
N ASP A 93 -16.97 -0.15 3.21
CA ASP A 93 -17.12 1.11 2.47
C ASP A 93 -15.81 1.61 1.87
N LEU A 94 -14.69 1.00 2.25
CA LEU A 94 -13.36 1.37 1.76
C LEU A 94 -13.08 0.82 0.36
N VAL A 95 -12.45 1.65 -0.45
CA VAL A 95 -11.96 1.32 -1.79
C VAL A 95 -10.46 1.61 -1.86
N VAL A 96 -9.72 0.80 -2.56
CA VAL A 96 -8.32 1.07 -2.89
C VAL A 96 -8.31 2.18 -3.94
N SER A 97 -8.16 3.43 -3.50
CA SER A 97 -8.17 4.60 -4.39
C SER A 97 -6.90 4.70 -5.21
N GLU A 98 -5.76 4.59 -4.54
CA GLU A 98 -4.46 4.65 -5.19
C GLU A 98 -3.55 3.55 -4.65
N ILE A 99 -2.83 2.94 -5.55
CA ILE A 99 -1.78 1.99 -5.21
C ILE A 99 -0.70 2.05 -6.28
N PHE A 100 0.54 2.22 -5.86
CA PHE A 100 1.67 2.31 -6.77
C PHE A 100 2.95 1.74 -6.17
N VAL A 101 3.91 1.46 -7.02
CA VAL A 101 5.18 0.84 -6.66
C VAL A 101 6.31 1.68 -7.21
N ASP A 102 7.19 2.12 -6.33
CA ASP A 102 8.41 2.86 -6.64
C ASP A 102 9.64 1.96 -6.55
N GLU A 103 10.67 2.33 -7.29
CA GLU A 103 11.94 1.62 -7.22
C GLU A 103 12.71 1.99 -5.95
N GLY A 104 13.20 0.96 -5.27
CA GLY A 104 14.10 1.10 -4.14
C GLY A 104 15.56 0.90 -4.51
N PRO A 105 16.47 0.95 -3.52
CA PRO A 105 17.87 0.67 -3.73
C PRO A 105 18.10 -0.73 -4.30
N THR A 106 19.01 -0.84 -5.24
CA THR A 106 19.41 -2.11 -5.83
C THR A 106 20.71 -2.59 -5.21
N LEU A 107 20.71 -3.78 -4.65
CA LEU A 107 21.91 -4.43 -4.11
C LEU A 107 22.63 -5.16 -5.24
N LYS A 108 23.84 -4.72 -5.56
CA LYS A 108 24.67 -5.35 -6.58
C LYS A 108 25.45 -6.50 -5.96
N ARG A 109 25.44 -7.66 -6.63
CA ARG A 109 26.19 -8.85 -6.24
C ARG A 109 26.90 -9.40 -7.45
N PHE A 110 27.95 -10.17 -7.24
CA PHE A 110 28.71 -10.85 -8.28
C PHE A 110 28.54 -12.35 -8.19
N ARG A 111 28.44 -12.98 -9.35
CA ARG A 111 28.47 -14.43 -9.47
C ARG A 111 29.57 -14.84 -10.42
N PRO A 112 30.49 -15.73 -10.02
CA PRO A 112 31.48 -16.29 -10.90
C PRO A 112 30.83 -17.01 -12.09
N ARG A 113 31.36 -16.81 -13.28
CA ARG A 113 30.95 -17.46 -14.52
C ARG A 113 32.13 -18.19 -15.14
N ALA A 114 31.88 -18.95 -16.22
CA ALA A 114 32.91 -19.64 -16.97
C ALA A 114 34.01 -18.68 -17.48
N GLN A 115 35.22 -19.19 -17.69
CA GLN A 115 36.39 -18.47 -18.20
C GLN A 115 36.85 -17.29 -17.32
N GLY A 116 36.75 -17.40 -15.99
CA GLY A 116 37.18 -16.36 -15.06
C GLY A 116 36.37 -15.07 -15.10
N ARG A 117 35.22 -15.06 -15.79
CA ARG A 117 34.32 -13.90 -15.83
C ARG A 117 33.41 -13.87 -14.60
N ALA A 118 33.06 -12.67 -14.15
CA ALA A 118 32.08 -12.43 -13.11
C ALA A 118 30.79 -11.85 -13.70
N GLY A 119 29.65 -12.46 -13.37
CA GLY A 119 28.34 -11.97 -13.77
C GLY A 119 27.76 -11.08 -12.67
N ARG A 120 27.10 -10.00 -13.05
CA ARG A 120 26.42 -9.10 -12.13
C ARG A 120 25.03 -9.63 -11.79
N ILE A 121 24.68 -9.62 -10.51
CA ILE A 121 23.32 -9.91 -10.02
C ILE A 121 22.77 -8.67 -9.38
N LEU A 122 21.60 -8.22 -9.82
CA LEU A 122 20.90 -7.07 -9.26
C LEU A 122 19.78 -7.57 -8.35
N LYS A 123 19.92 -7.36 -7.05
CA LYS A 123 18.86 -7.61 -6.05
C LYS A 123 18.06 -6.33 -5.86
N ARG A 124 17.00 -6.19 -6.63
CA ARG A 124 16.14 -5.01 -6.62
C ARG A 124 15.22 -5.02 -5.41
N THR A 125 14.93 -3.84 -4.90
CA THR A 125 13.90 -3.61 -3.89
C THR A 125 12.84 -2.65 -4.44
N SER A 126 11.71 -2.61 -3.80
CA SER A 126 10.61 -1.72 -4.16
C SER A 126 9.96 -1.12 -2.93
N HIS A 127 9.30 0.01 -3.13
CA HIS A 127 8.46 0.67 -2.13
C HIS A 127 7.02 0.60 -2.62
N ILE A 128 6.13 0.07 -1.81
CA ILE A 128 4.72 -0.10 -2.15
C ILE A 128 3.93 0.90 -1.33
N THR A 129 3.19 1.78 -1.99
CA THR A 129 2.30 2.75 -1.36
C THR A 129 0.86 2.39 -1.68
N VAL A 130 0.05 2.30 -0.64
CA VAL A 130 -1.38 2.00 -0.75
C VAL A 130 -2.16 3.11 -0.08
N VAL A 131 -3.17 3.62 -0.76
CA VAL A 131 -4.13 4.58 -0.24
C VAL A 131 -5.52 3.97 -0.36
N VAL A 132 -6.25 3.95 0.73
CA VAL A 132 -7.65 3.55 0.77
C VAL A 132 -8.50 4.73 1.21
N SER A 133 -9.63 4.91 0.58
CA SER A 133 -10.56 6.00 0.89
C SER A 133 -12.01 5.56 0.73
N VAL A 134 -12.91 6.32 1.30
CA VAL A 134 -14.34 6.17 1.04
C VAL A 134 -14.66 6.83 -0.29
N PRO A 135 -15.30 6.14 -1.25
CA PRO A 135 -15.67 6.74 -2.51
C PRO A 135 -16.72 7.85 -2.30
N GLU A 136 -16.58 8.96 -3.02
CA GLU A 136 -17.51 10.11 -2.94
C GLU A 136 -19.00 9.73 -3.07
N SER A 137 -19.29 8.67 -3.80
CA SER A 137 -20.65 8.14 -3.95
C SER A 137 -21.24 7.59 -2.65
N ALA A 138 -20.40 7.14 -1.73
CA ALA A 138 -20.82 6.64 -0.42
C ALA A 138 -20.88 7.78 0.62
N ALA A 139 -20.00 8.78 0.52
CA ALA A 139 -19.99 9.94 1.42
C ALA A 139 -21.28 10.78 1.33
N ARG A 140 -21.94 10.80 0.16
CA ARG A 140 -23.21 11.52 -0.04
C ARG A 140 -24.45 10.86 0.57
N LYS A 141 -24.36 9.60 1.02
CA LYS A 141 -25.51 8.89 1.64
C LYS A 141 -25.68 9.16 3.14
N GLY A 142 -24.70 9.80 3.79
CA GLY A 142 -24.76 10.12 5.22
C GLY A 142 -25.30 11.51 5.58
N GLY A 143 -25.64 12.34 4.62
CA GLY A 143 -25.97 13.74 4.81
C GLY A 143 -27.44 14.09 4.52
N THR A 144 -28.40 13.35 5.09
CA THR A 144 -29.79 13.82 5.08
C THR A 144 -30.45 13.53 6.41
N ARG A 145 -30.26 14.45 7.33
CA ARG A 145 -31.29 14.95 8.26
C ARG A 145 -30.77 16.11 9.09
#